data_ae574fcb051893356d61a59ef5a19bf5
#
_entry.id   ae574fcb051893356d61a59ef5a19bf5
#
_cell.length_a   1.000
_cell.length_b   1.000
_cell.length_c   1.000
_cell.angle_alpha   90.00
_cell.angle_beta   90.00
_cell.angle_gamma   90.00
#
_symmetry.space_group_name_H-M   'P 1'
#
loop_
_entity.id
_entity.type
_entity.pdbx_description
1 polymer ?
#
loop_
_entity_poly.entity_id
_entity_poly.type
_entity_poly.pdbx_seq_one_letter_code
_entity_poly.pdbx_strand_id
1 'polypeptide(L)'
;MNNIVRVLGLSLVIILSTGCASNQEKSAASPDPIEPANRAFFSFNEGLDKHLIKPIAEGYVSVTPAPVRSAVTNFFNNLAYLNVVLHSFLQGKFSQGFSDAGRFVMNSTLGIGGLFDVATDAGLERHQEDFGQTLATWGVDRGSYLYLPVRGPNTVRNLPDIATSLFTNPAFYISGAVLFPVTALNVINIRANLLDATAIRDEAAVDPYSFTREAYLQQREYLIHDGNPPTDGYDDIFDDEGGFEGEDDVLVIE
;
A
#
# COMPACT_ATOMS: atom_id res chain seq x y z
N MET A 1 -28.94 -9.92 24.26
CA MET A 1 -27.96 -9.63 23.17
C MET A 1 -27.15 -8.35 23.41
N ASN A 2 -27.72 -7.32 24.03
CA ASN A 2 -27.02 -6.02 24.20
C ASN A 2 -25.90 -5.96 25.24
N ASN A 3 -25.89 -6.82 26.26
CA ASN A 3 -24.85 -6.76 27.32
C ASN A 3 -23.54 -7.44 26.91
N ILE A 4 -23.59 -8.49 26.11
CA ILE A 4 -22.39 -9.19 25.61
C ILE A 4 -21.61 -8.29 24.63
N VAL A 5 -22.29 -7.56 23.76
CA VAL A 5 -21.65 -6.62 22.83
C VAL A 5 -20.99 -5.45 23.57
N ARG A 6 -21.64 -4.96 24.64
CA ARG A 6 -21.06 -3.89 25.50
C ARG A 6 -19.83 -4.38 26.27
N VAL A 7 -19.87 -5.59 26.79
CA VAL A 7 -18.73 -6.19 27.52
C VAL A 7 -17.57 -6.46 26.57
N LEU A 8 -17.82 -6.98 25.37
CA LEU A 8 -16.79 -7.18 24.35
C LEU A 8 -16.20 -5.84 23.87
N GLY A 9 -17.03 -4.82 23.70
CA GLY A 9 -16.57 -3.48 23.33
C GLY A 9 -15.70 -2.83 24.41
N LEU A 10 -16.08 -2.94 25.69
CA LEU A 10 -15.29 -2.45 26.82
C LEU A 10 -13.97 -3.22 26.97
N SER A 11 -13.98 -4.54 26.80
CA SER A 11 -12.77 -5.36 26.86
C SER A 11 -11.77 -5.01 25.75
N LEU A 12 -12.24 -4.70 24.55
CA LEU A 12 -11.40 -4.28 23.45
C LEU A 12 -10.74 -2.91 23.71
N VAL A 13 -11.47 -1.96 24.32
CA VAL A 13 -10.95 -0.63 24.68
C VAL A 13 -9.88 -0.73 25.79
N ILE A 14 -10.05 -1.62 26.76
CA ILE A 14 -9.09 -1.82 27.85
C ILE A 14 -7.80 -2.47 27.33
N ILE A 15 -7.87 -3.38 26.38
CA ILE A 15 -6.69 -4.01 25.75
C ILE A 15 -5.87 -2.99 24.94
N LEU A 16 -6.52 -2.00 24.34
CA LEU A 16 -5.86 -0.93 23.58
C LEU A 16 -5.18 0.14 24.46
N SER A 17 -5.54 0.24 25.74
CA SER A 17 -4.98 1.25 26.66
C SER A 17 -3.76 0.79 27.47
N THR A 18 -3.33 -0.47 27.36
CA THR A 18 -2.12 -0.98 28.02
C THR A 18 -0.85 -0.90 27.15
N GLY A 19 -0.80 0.04 26.23
CA GLY A 19 0.42 0.43 25.53
C GLY A 19 1.39 1.07 26.52
N CYS A 20 2.25 0.27 27.15
CA CYS A 20 3.37 0.78 27.95
C CYS A 20 4.23 1.67 27.05
N ALA A 21 4.29 2.97 27.37
CA ALA A 21 5.34 3.86 26.93
C ALA A 21 6.67 3.40 27.56
N SER A 22 7.35 2.45 26.93
CA SER A 22 8.75 2.19 27.22
C SER A 22 9.55 3.21 26.41
N ASN A 23 10.18 4.18 27.09
CA ASN A 23 11.32 4.92 26.59
C ASN A 23 12.46 3.91 26.33
N GLN A 24 12.40 3.22 25.23
CA GLN A 24 13.52 2.45 24.72
C GLN A 24 14.34 3.40 23.85
N GLU A 25 15.59 3.66 24.28
CA GLU A 25 16.60 4.31 23.47
C GLU A 25 16.49 3.77 22.04
N LYS A 26 16.58 4.65 21.04
CA LYS A 26 16.62 4.31 19.60
C LYS A 26 17.90 3.50 19.27
N SER A 27 18.01 2.31 19.83
CA SER A 27 18.75 1.24 19.21
C SER A 27 18.01 0.92 17.92
N ALA A 28 18.69 0.83 16.80
CA ALA A 28 18.10 0.55 15.50
C ALA A 28 17.36 -0.80 15.55
N ALA A 29 16.16 -0.78 16.11
CA ALA A 29 15.32 -1.96 16.23
C ALA A 29 15.02 -2.41 14.79
N SER A 30 15.29 -3.68 14.49
CA SER A 30 14.92 -4.28 13.21
C SER A 30 13.50 -3.86 12.85
N PRO A 31 13.25 -3.39 11.63
CA PRO A 31 11.90 -3.05 11.17
C PRO A 31 10.95 -4.25 11.23
N ASP A 32 11.48 -5.44 11.43
CA ASP A 32 10.79 -6.72 11.41
C ASP A 32 11.15 -7.59 12.63
N PRO A 33 10.66 -7.25 13.83
CA PRO A 33 10.96 -8.00 15.04
C PRO A 33 10.35 -9.40 15.10
N ILE A 34 9.37 -9.70 14.21
CA ILE A 34 8.68 -10.99 14.11
C ILE A 34 8.93 -11.67 12.76
N GLU A 35 10.10 -11.44 12.16
CA GLU A 35 10.49 -11.97 10.85
C GLU A 35 10.18 -13.47 10.67
N PRO A 36 10.43 -14.38 11.62
CA PRO A 36 10.11 -15.79 11.44
C PRO A 36 8.62 -16.07 11.17
N ALA A 37 7.72 -15.35 11.85
CA ALA A 37 6.28 -15.45 11.63
C ALA A 37 5.87 -14.83 10.28
N ASN A 38 6.44 -13.67 9.95
CA ASN A 38 6.20 -13.00 8.68
C ASN A 38 6.65 -13.85 7.49
N ARG A 39 7.80 -14.51 7.59
CA ARG A 39 8.30 -15.44 6.56
C ARG A 39 7.40 -16.68 6.41
N ALA A 40 6.82 -17.19 7.49
CA ALA A 40 5.87 -18.29 7.41
C ALA A 40 4.60 -17.88 6.65
N PHE A 41 4.05 -16.69 6.93
CA PHE A 41 2.89 -16.15 6.20
C PHE A 41 3.24 -15.79 4.76
N PHE A 42 4.44 -15.26 4.49
CA PHE A 42 4.93 -15.05 3.13
C PHE A 42 4.94 -16.36 2.34
N SER A 43 5.55 -17.42 2.89
CA SER A 43 5.61 -18.73 2.24
C SER A 43 4.22 -19.33 2.01
N PHE A 44 3.28 -19.15 2.95
CA PHE A 44 1.89 -19.55 2.77
C PHE A 44 1.24 -18.80 1.59
N ASN A 45 1.39 -17.47 1.53
CA ASN A 45 0.82 -16.66 0.45
C ASN A 45 1.45 -16.99 -0.90
N GLU A 46 2.78 -17.19 -0.96
CA GLU A 46 3.48 -17.62 -2.19
C GLU A 46 2.98 -19.01 -2.65
N GLY A 47 2.75 -19.94 -1.72
CA GLY A 47 2.16 -21.22 -2.05
C GLY A 47 0.74 -21.10 -2.61
N LEU A 48 -0.10 -20.29 -1.98
CA LEU A 48 -1.46 -20.02 -2.45
C LEU A 48 -1.45 -19.31 -3.83
N ASP A 49 -0.58 -18.34 -4.00
CA ASP A 49 -0.43 -17.60 -5.26
C ASP A 49 0.00 -18.54 -6.39
N LYS A 50 1.10 -19.25 -6.20
CA LYS A 50 1.70 -20.12 -7.22
C LYS A 50 0.76 -21.22 -7.70
N HIS A 51 -0.03 -21.81 -6.78
CA HIS A 51 -0.86 -22.96 -7.11
C HIS A 51 -2.30 -22.62 -7.47
N LEU A 52 -2.79 -21.45 -7.10
CA LEU A 52 -4.17 -21.08 -7.31
C LEU A 52 -4.33 -19.71 -8.01
N ILE A 53 -3.83 -18.62 -7.41
CA ILE A 53 -4.19 -17.27 -7.87
C ILE A 53 -3.47 -16.92 -9.17
N LYS A 54 -2.17 -17.18 -9.26
CA LYS A 54 -1.35 -16.89 -10.44
C LYS A 54 -1.85 -17.61 -11.71
N PRO A 55 -2.12 -18.94 -11.71
CA PRO A 55 -2.67 -19.62 -12.89
C PRO A 55 -4.02 -19.03 -13.35
N ILE A 56 -4.89 -18.67 -12.41
CA ILE A 56 -6.18 -18.05 -12.74
C ILE A 56 -5.95 -16.65 -13.33
N ALA A 57 -5.03 -15.86 -12.79
CA ALA A 57 -4.69 -14.53 -13.31
C ALA A 57 -4.06 -14.60 -14.72
N GLU A 58 -3.18 -15.55 -14.97
CA GLU A 58 -2.61 -15.81 -16.30
C GLU A 58 -3.71 -16.21 -17.30
N GLY A 59 -4.62 -17.10 -16.88
CA GLY A 59 -5.81 -17.46 -17.68
C GLY A 59 -6.69 -16.25 -17.96
N TYR A 60 -6.95 -15.41 -16.98
CA TYR A 60 -7.70 -14.16 -17.16
C TYR A 60 -7.02 -13.22 -18.16
N VAL A 61 -5.70 -13.04 -18.08
CA VAL A 61 -4.94 -12.22 -19.05
C VAL A 61 -5.01 -12.78 -20.46
N SER A 62 -4.96 -14.11 -20.62
CA SER A 62 -4.96 -14.77 -21.93
C SER A 62 -6.28 -14.63 -22.68
N VAL A 63 -7.42 -14.56 -21.97
CA VAL A 63 -8.76 -14.49 -22.59
C VAL A 63 -9.37 -13.09 -22.58
N THR A 64 -8.82 -12.15 -21.79
CA THR A 64 -9.40 -10.82 -21.61
C THR A 64 -8.52 -9.76 -22.28
N PRO A 65 -9.01 -9.03 -23.30
CA PRO A 65 -8.25 -7.97 -23.94
C PRO A 65 -7.83 -6.86 -22.98
N ALA A 66 -6.66 -6.24 -23.22
CA ALA A 66 -6.11 -5.20 -22.36
C ALA A 66 -7.08 -4.05 -22.05
N PRO A 67 -7.87 -3.50 -23.01
CA PRO A 67 -8.82 -2.44 -22.69
C PRO A 67 -9.90 -2.86 -21.69
N VAL A 68 -10.34 -4.13 -21.74
CA VAL A 68 -11.33 -4.66 -20.79
C VAL A 68 -10.72 -4.79 -19.40
N ARG A 69 -9.47 -5.29 -19.29
CA ARG A 69 -8.76 -5.36 -18.02
C ARG A 69 -8.55 -3.98 -17.40
N SER A 70 -8.20 -2.98 -18.23
CA SER A 70 -8.09 -1.59 -17.79
C SER A 70 -9.41 -1.06 -17.26
N ALA A 71 -10.53 -1.32 -17.94
CA ALA A 71 -11.86 -0.91 -17.49
C ALA A 71 -12.23 -1.58 -16.14
N VAL A 72 -11.92 -2.86 -15.97
CA VAL A 72 -12.11 -3.57 -14.68
C VAL A 72 -11.25 -2.94 -13.57
N THR A 73 -10.00 -2.64 -13.86
CA THR A 73 -9.09 -1.96 -12.93
C THR A 73 -9.62 -0.58 -12.53
N ASN A 74 -10.06 0.23 -13.51
CA ASN A 74 -10.63 1.56 -13.26
C ASN A 74 -11.88 1.48 -12.39
N PHE A 75 -12.77 0.53 -12.67
CA PHE A 75 -13.97 0.30 -11.87
C PHE A 75 -13.65 0.04 -10.39
N PHE A 76 -12.73 -0.89 -10.10
CA PHE A 76 -12.36 -1.19 -8.72
C PHE A 76 -11.61 -0.04 -8.05
N ASN A 77 -10.75 0.65 -8.79
CA ASN A 77 -10.09 1.86 -8.31
C ASN A 77 -11.11 2.94 -7.95
N ASN A 78 -12.12 3.14 -8.79
CA ASN A 78 -13.18 4.12 -8.52
C ASN A 78 -14.00 3.75 -7.29
N LEU A 79 -14.34 2.46 -7.09
CA LEU A 79 -15.00 2.00 -5.87
C LEU A 79 -14.18 2.27 -4.60
N ALA A 80 -12.86 2.10 -4.67
CA ALA A 80 -11.96 2.37 -3.55
C ALA A 80 -11.68 3.87 -3.36
N TYR A 81 -12.01 4.71 -4.34
CA TYR A 81 -11.59 6.12 -4.35
C TYR A 81 -12.26 6.98 -3.26
N LEU A 82 -13.42 6.55 -2.74
CA LEU A 82 -14.05 7.19 -1.59
C LEU A 82 -13.17 7.15 -0.33
N ASN A 83 -12.34 6.10 -0.18
CA ASN A 83 -11.34 6.05 0.89
C ASN A 83 -10.29 7.14 0.71
N VAL A 84 -9.81 7.34 -0.51
CA VAL A 84 -8.85 8.41 -0.85
C VAL A 84 -9.43 9.78 -0.50
N VAL A 85 -10.65 10.08 -0.97
CA VAL A 85 -11.34 11.35 -0.67
C VAL A 85 -11.44 11.58 0.83
N LEU A 86 -11.88 10.58 1.59
CA LEU A 86 -12.01 10.68 3.05
C LEU A 86 -10.66 11.03 3.70
N HIS A 87 -9.59 10.30 3.32
CA HIS A 87 -8.29 10.44 3.94
C HIS A 87 -7.57 11.71 3.52
N SER A 88 -7.77 12.23 2.29
CA SER A 88 -7.33 13.56 1.88
C SER A 88 -7.88 14.64 2.82
N PHE A 89 -9.19 14.61 3.13
CA PHE A 89 -9.79 15.55 4.08
C PHE A 89 -9.28 15.37 5.51
N LEU A 90 -9.13 14.12 5.99
CA LEU A 90 -8.65 13.84 7.35
C LEU A 90 -7.19 14.25 7.57
N GLN A 91 -6.39 14.33 6.51
CA GLN A 91 -5.02 14.86 6.52
C GLN A 91 -4.96 16.38 6.39
N GLY A 92 -6.09 17.05 6.20
CA GLY A 92 -6.13 18.49 5.99
C GLY A 92 -5.78 18.94 4.57
N LYS A 93 -5.63 18.01 3.62
CA LYS A 93 -5.34 18.26 2.20
C LYS A 93 -6.64 18.65 1.46
N PHE A 94 -7.29 19.76 1.86
CA PHE A 94 -8.62 20.12 1.37
C PHE A 94 -8.67 20.31 -0.15
N SER A 95 -7.69 20.98 -0.75
CA SER A 95 -7.64 21.19 -2.21
C SER A 95 -7.60 19.86 -2.95
N GLN A 96 -6.75 18.94 -2.51
CA GLN A 96 -6.66 17.59 -3.03
C GLN A 96 -7.98 16.81 -2.81
N GLY A 97 -8.55 16.87 -1.60
CA GLY A 97 -9.80 16.20 -1.27
C GLY A 97 -10.98 16.62 -2.16
N PHE A 98 -11.09 17.91 -2.50
CA PHE A 98 -12.09 18.39 -3.47
C PHE A 98 -11.79 17.94 -4.90
N SER A 99 -10.53 17.94 -5.32
CA SER A 99 -10.11 17.39 -6.61
C SER A 99 -10.45 15.90 -6.72
N ASP A 100 -10.13 15.13 -5.66
CA ASP A 100 -10.40 13.69 -5.57
C ASP A 100 -11.91 13.39 -5.56
N ALA A 101 -12.71 14.20 -4.86
CA ALA A 101 -14.17 14.11 -4.90
C ALA A 101 -14.71 14.38 -6.30
N GLY A 102 -14.20 15.41 -6.97
CA GLY A 102 -14.54 15.72 -8.37
C GLY A 102 -14.19 14.58 -9.31
N ARG A 103 -13.00 13.98 -9.14
CA ARG A 103 -12.54 12.82 -9.88
C ARG A 103 -13.49 11.61 -9.69
N PHE A 104 -13.84 11.30 -8.43
CA PHE A 104 -14.79 10.23 -8.12
C PHE A 104 -16.15 10.45 -8.80
N VAL A 105 -16.72 11.65 -8.70
CA VAL A 105 -18.02 11.97 -9.31
C VAL A 105 -17.95 11.89 -10.83
N MET A 106 -16.90 12.43 -11.45
CA MET A 106 -16.74 12.42 -12.90
C MET A 106 -16.61 10.99 -13.44
N ASN A 107 -15.77 10.18 -12.85
CA ASN A 107 -15.59 8.79 -13.26
C ASN A 107 -16.85 7.93 -12.97
N SER A 108 -17.55 8.20 -11.88
CA SER A 108 -18.79 7.48 -11.56
C SER A 108 -19.95 7.83 -12.49
N THR A 109 -20.02 9.06 -13.00
CA THR A 109 -21.11 9.53 -13.88
C THR A 109 -20.74 9.43 -15.37
N LEU A 110 -19.77 10.22 -15.81
CA LEU A 110 -19.34 10.27 -17.21
C LEU A 110 -18.51 9.03 -17.60
N GLY A 111 -17.75 8.47 -16.63
CA GLY A 111 -16.97 7.25 -16.81
C GLY A 111 -17.74 5.94 -16.66
N ILE A 112 -19.09 6.00 -16.67
CA ILE A 112 -19.98 4.81 -16.57
C ILE A 112 -19.64 3.94 -15.35
N GLY A 113 -19.84 4.51 -14.16
CA GLY A 113 -19.54 3.78 -12.90
C GLY A 113 -18.05 3.56 -12.64
N GLY A 114 -17.17 4.31 -13.31
CA GLY A 114 -15.73 4.19 -13.15
C GLY A 114 -15.05 3.22 -14.12
N LEU A 115 -15.74 2.70 -15.12
CA LEU A 115 -15.11 1.87 -16.17
C LEU A 115 -14.12 2.68 -17.02
N PHE A 116 -14.39 3.98 -17.21
CA PHE A 116 -13.52 4.90 -17.94
C PHE A 116 -12.99 5.97 -16.98
N ASP A 117 -11.69 6.25 -17.07
CA ASP A 117 -11.03 7.29 -16.26
C ASP A 117 -11.02 8.62 -17.01
N VAL A 118 -12.21 9.20 -17.17
CA VAL A 118 -12.39 10.49 -17.87
C VAL A 118 -11.86 11.66 -17.04
N ALA A 119 -11.67 11.50 -15.75
CA ALA A 119 -11.13 12.52 -14.86
C ALA A 119 -9.64 12.79 -15.15
N THR A 120 -8.86 11.77 -15.48
CA THR A 120 -7.46 11.94 -15.92
C THR A 120 -7.39 12.76 -17.21
N ASP A 121 -8.26 12.48 -18.19
CA ASP A 121 -8.32 13.24 -19.44
C ASP A 121 -8.75 14.71 -19.22
N ALA A 122 -9.50 14.97 -18.14
CA ALA A 122 -9.87 16.32 -17.72
C ALA A 122 -8.79 17.04 -16.88
N GLY A 123 -7.62 16.41 -16.64
CA GLY A 123 -6.50 17.00 -15.91
C GLY A 123 -6.59 16.87 -14.39
N LEU A 124 -7.50 16.06 -13.86
CA LEU A 124 -7.54 15.76 -12.42
C LEU A 124 -6.54 14.65 -12.10
N GLU A 125 -5.52 14.97 -11.32
CA GLU A 125 -4.50 14.02 -10.88
C GLU A 125 -5.09 12.92 -10.00
N ARG A 126 -4.47 11.73 -10.05
CA ARG A 126 -4.85 10.60 -9.23
C ARG A 126 -3.95 10.51 -8.02
N HIS A 127 -4.53 10.59 -6.83
CA HIS A 127 -3.82 10.42 -5.57
C HIS A 127 -4.10 9.03 -4.95
N GLN A 128 -3.27 8.69 -3.98
CA GLN A 128 -3.39 7.46 -3.18
C GLN A 128 -3.31 7.86 -1.70
N GLU A 129 -4.43 7.76 -1.01
CA GLU A 129 -4.52 8.07 0.40
C GLU A 129 -5.20 6.93 1.16
N ASP A 130 -4.73 6.68 2.36
CA ASP A 130 -5.28 5.65 3.24
C ASP A 130 -5.17 6.06 4.72
N PHE A 131 -5.75 5.25 5.60
CA PHE A 131 -5.75 5.56 7.02
C PHE A 131 -4.35 5.49 7.65
N GLY A 132 -3.45 4.65 7.13
CA GLY A 132 -2.07 4.57 7.59
C GLY A 132 -1.29 5.86 7.29
N GLN A 133 -1.52 6.51 6.15
CA GLN A 133 -0.98 7.84 5.81
C GLN A 133 -1.58 8.91 6.70
N THR A 134 -2.89 8.88 6.94
CA THR A 134 -3.57 9.79 7.88
C THR A 134 -2.98 9.68 9.27
N LEU A 135 -2.78 8.47 9.79
CA LEU A 135 -2.16 8.25 11.08
C LEU A 135 -0.70 8.72 11.13
N ALA A 136 0.04 8.58 10.02
CA ALA A 136 1.40 9.13 9.89
C ALA A 136 1.39 10.66 10.01
N THR A 137 0.51 11.34 9.29
CA THR A 137 0.31 12.79 9.36
C THR A 137 -0.06 13.25 10.78
N TRP A 138 -0.78 12.42 11.54
CA TRP A 138 -1.11 12.69 12.95
C TRP A 138 0.02 12.33 13.92
N GLY A 139 1.20 11.90 13.43
CA GLY A 139 2.38 11.60 14.23
C GLY A 139 2.40 10.20 14.85
N VAL A 140 1.57 9.27 14.36
CA VAL A 140 1.62 7.87 14.83
C VAL A 140 2.77 7.14 14.16
N ASP A 141 3.62 6.51 14.96
CA ASP A 141 4.75 5.72 14.48
C ASP A 141 4.29 4.55 13.60
N ARG A 142 5.15 4.15 12.64
CA ARG A 142 4.89 3.04 11.72
C ARG A 142 4.60 1.72 12.46
N GLY A 143 5.28 1.49 13.59
CA GLY A 143 5.29 0.22 14.27
C GLY A 143 5.99 -0.89 13.48
N SER A 144 5.78 -2.13 13.91
CA SER A 144 6.42 -3.30 13.30
C SER A 144 5.85 -3.60 11.92
N TYR A 145 6.71 -4.14 11.05
CA TYR A 145 6.28 -4.77 9.80
C TYR A 145 5.50 -6.06 10.09
N LEU A 146 4.47 -6.30 9.32
CA LEU A 146 3.59 -7.46 9.40
C LEU A 146 3.36 -8.02 8.00
N TYR A 147 3.43 -9.34 7.87
CA TYR A 147 2.97 -10.00 6.65
C TYR A 147 1.68 -10.76 6.94
N LEU A 148 0.58 -10.34 6.32
CA LEU A 148 -0.74 -10.88 6.63
C LEU A 148 -1.10 -12.05 5.70
N PRO A 149 -1.75 -13.12 6.23
CA PRO A 149 -2.29 -14.17 5.38
C PRO A 149 -3.25 -13.60 4.34
N VAL A 150 -3.10 -14.02 3.09
CA VAL A 150 -3.89 -13.63 1.90
C VAL A 150 -3.72 -12.16 1.49
N ARG A 151 -3.50 -11.24 2.42
CA ARG A 151 -3.43 -9.80 2.16
C ARG A 151 -2.02 -9.32 1.79
N GLY A 152 -0.98 -9.98 2.31
CA GLY A 152 0.42 -9.62 2.04
C GLY A 152 1.01 -8.59 3.00
N PRO A 153 1.98 -7.75 2.55
CA PRO A 153 2.74 -6.83 3.38
C PRO A 153 1.87 -5.75 4.01
N ASN A 154 2.19 -5.40 5.27
CA ASN A 154 1.49 -4.40 6.05
C ASN A 154 2.40 -3.84 7.16
N THR A 155 1.93 -2.84 7.93
CA THR A 155 2.52 -2.38 9.17
C THR A 155 1.44 -2.22 10.23
N VAL A 156 1.83 -2.17 11.51
CA VAL A 156 0.87 -1.98 12.61
C VAL A 156 0.03 -0.72 12.40
N ARG A 157 0.66 0.39 11.96
CA ARG A 157 -0.05 1.65 11.66
C ARG A 157 -1.09 1.50 10.56
N ASN A 158 -0.87 0.63 9.58
CA ASN A 158 -1.78 0.45 8.45
C ASN A 158 -2.91 -0.54 8.70
N LEU A 159 -2.85 -1.34 9.80
CA LEU A 159 -3.91 -2.32 10.10
C LEU A 159 -5.32 -1.72 10.14
N PRO A 160 -5.55 -0.55 10.76
CA PRO A 160 -6.89 0.04 10.82
C PRO A 160 -7.46 0.42 9.45
N ASP A 161 -6.60 0.63 8.43
CA ASP A 161 -7.07 0.89 7.07
C ASP A 161 -7.87 -0.27 6.48
N ILE A 162 -7.67 -1.49 6.96
CA ILE A 162 -8.48 -2.65 6.57
C ILE A 162 -9.96 -2.40 6.85
N ALA A 163 -10.26 -1.80 7.98
CA ALA A 163 -11.64 -1.48 8.35
C ALA A 163 -12.15 -0.24 7.60
N THR A 164 -11.37 0.84 7.51
CA THR A 164 -11.80 2.07 6.83
C THR A 164 -12.03 1.82 5.35
N SER A 165 -11.11 1.14 4.66
CA SER A 165 -11.24 0.80 3.25
C SER A 165 -12.45 -0.12 2.98
N LEU A 166 -12.82 -0.97 3.94
CA LEU A 166 -14.02 -1.80 3.83
C LEU A 166 -15.29 -0.95 3.94
N PHE A 167 -15.38 -0.10 4.96
CA PHE A 167 -16.58 0.72 5.20
C PHE A 167 -16.78 1.84 4.18
N THR A 168 -15.71 2.37 3.60
CA THR A 168 -15.80 3.39 2.54
C THR A 168 -16.11 2.79 1.17
N ASN A 169 -15.93 1.48 0.98
CA ASN A 169 -16.17 0.84 -0.30
C ASN A 169 -17.67 0.54 -0.50
N PRO A 170 -18.34 1.11 -1.52
CA PRO A 170 -19.75 0.87 -1.79
C PRO A 170 -20.09 -0.62 -2.00
N ALA A 171 -19.16 -1.41 -2.51
CA ALA A 171 -19.36 -2.84 -2.71
C ALA A 171 -19.65 -3.60 -1.41
N PHE A 172 -19.19 -3.09 -0.26
CA PHE A 172 -19.45 -3.71 1.04
C PHE A 172 -20.96 -3.77 1.41
N TYR A 173 -21.75 -2.86 0.86
CA TYR A 173 -23.19 -2.74 1.14
C TYR A 173 -24.05 -3.56 0.18
N ILE A 174 -23.43 -4.29 -0.75
CA ILE A 174 -24.13 -5.17 -1.69
C ILE A 174 -24.34 -6.55 -1.06
N SER A 175 -25.35 -7.28 -1.51
CA SER A 175 -25.62 -8.63 -1.01
C SER A 175 -24.42 -9.57 -1.22
N GLY A 176 -24.18 -10.47 -0.26
CA GLY A 176 -23.04 -11.40 -0.30
C GLY A 176 -22.99 -12.27 -1.56
N ALA A 177 -24.14 -12.59 -2.16
CA ALA A 177 -24.21 -13.35 -3.41
C ALA A 177 -23.55 -12.63 -4.60
N VAL A 178 -23.57 -11.28 -4.61
CA VAL A 178 -22.91 -10.46 -5.63
C VAL A 178 -21.50 -10.05 -5.17
N LEU A 179 -21.33 -9.75 -3.88
CA LEU A 179 -20.07 -9.31 -3.32
C LEU A 179 -18.96 -10.34 -3.53
N PHE A 180 -19.25 -11.64 -3.32
CA PHE A 180 -18.20 -12.68 -3.42
C PHE A 180 -17.58 -12.77 -4.83
N PRO A 181 -18.35 -12.93 -5.95
CA PRO A 181 -17.75 -12.98 -7.28
C PRO A 181 -17.07 -11.66 -7.69
N VAL A 182 -17.60 -10.51 -7.26
CA VAL A 182 -16.99 -9.19 -7.51
C VAL A 182 -15.64 -9.07 -6.81
N THR A 183 -15.56 -9.49 -5.54
CA THR A 183 -14.29 -9.49 -4.79
C THR A 183 -13.29 -10.48 -5.40
N ALA A 184 -13.74 -11.68 -5.80
CA ALA A 184 -12.88 -12.65 -6.46
C ALA A 184 -12.30 -12.10 -7.78
N LEU A 185 -13.13 -11.44 -8.60
CA LEU A 185 -12.67 -10.77 -9.82
C LEU A 185 -11.64 -9.67 -9.50
N ASN A 186 -11.86 -8.89 -8.44
CA ASN A 186 -10.89 -7.86 -8.04
C ASN A 186 -9.54 -8.48 -7.66
N VAL A 187 -9.53 -9.55 -6.86
CA VAL A 187 -8.28 -10.26 -6.50
C VAL A 187 -7.54 -10.77 -7.73
N ILE A 188 -8.26 -11.39 -8.68
CA ILE A 188 -7.68 -11.88 -9.93
C ILE A 188 -7.12 -10.72 -10.76
N ASN A 189 -7.86 -9.61 -10.87
CA ASN A 189 -7.45 -8.43 -11.62
C ASN A 189 -6.22 -7.76 -10.99
N ILE A 190 -6.17 -7.60 -9.67
CA ILE A 190 -4.99 -7.10 -8.96
C ILE A 190 -3.78 -7.99 -9.25
N ARG A 191 -3.96 -9.31 -9.14
CA ARG A 191 -2.87 -10.25 -9.40
C ARG A 191 -2.41 -10.23 -10.84
N ALA A 192 -3.33 -10.09 -11.79
CA ALA A 192 -3.02 -9.95 -13.22
C ALA A 192 -2.14 -8.71 -13.49
N ASN A 193 -2.42 -7.60 -12.82
CA ASN A 193 -1.62 -6.37 -12.93
C ASN A 193 -0.23 -6.48 -12.27
N LEU A 194 -0.01 -7.45 -11.39
CA LEU A 194 1.25 -7.69 -10.69
C LEU A 194 2.10 -8.80 -11.32
N LEU A 195 1.65 -9.46 -12.40
CA LEU A 195 2.38 -10.59 -12.99
C LEU A 195 3.81 -10.20 -13.40
N ASP A 196 3.96 -9.09 -14.11
CA ASP A 196 5.27 -8.63 -14.59
C ASP A 196 6.17 -8.20 -13.43
N ALA A 197 5.64 -7.43 -12.47
CA ALA A 197 6.41 -6.98 -11.30
C ALA A 197 6.90 -8.15 -10.44
N THR A 198 6.07 -9.18 -10.26
CA THR A 198 6.48 -10.38 -9.51
C THR A 198 7.43 -11.26 -10.30
N ALA A 199 7.36 -11.29 -11.62
CA ALA A 199 8.36 -11.99 -12.45
C ALA A 199 9.74 -11.33 -12.30
N ILE A 200 9.81 -10.00 -12.33
CA ILE A 200 11.06 -9.25 -12.10
C ILE A 200 11.59 -9.53 -10.69
N ARG A 201 10.74 -9.52 -9.66
CA ARG A 201 11.13 -9.90 -8.30
C ARG A 201 11.75 -11.29 -8.26
N ASP A 202 11.09 -12.27 -8.84
CA ASP A 202 11.50 -13.68 -8.79
C ASP A 202 12.82 -13.91 -9.52
N GLU A 203 13.12 -13.09 -10.55
CA GLU A 203 14.39 -13.17 -11.30
C GLU A 203 15.53 -12.42 -10.58
N ALA A 204 15.25 -11.25 -10.01
CA ALA A 204 16.29 -10.34 -9.49
C ALA A 204 16.57 -10.51 -7.99
N ALA A 205 15.60 -11.00 -7.20
CA ALA A 205 15.74 -11.04 -5.75
C ALA A 205 16.47 -12.28 -5.25
N VAL A 206 17.57 -12.08 -4.52
CA VAL A 206 18.25 -13.16 -3.78
C VAL A 206 17.35 -13.72 -2.67
N ASP A 207 16.63 -12.84 -1.98
CA ASP A 207 15.62 -13.18 -0.99
C ASP A 207 14.30 -12.44 -1.31
N PRO A 208 13.32 -13.13 -1.92
CA PRO A 208 12.04 -12.53 -2.31
C PRO A 208 11.25 -11.93 -1.15
N TYR A 209 11.37 -12.50 0.06
CA TYR A 209 10.73 -11.95 1.26
C TYR A 209 11.31 -10.58 1.62
N SER A 210 12.62 -10.48 1.77
CA SER A 210 13.29 -9.23 2.10
C SER A 210 13.07 -8.18 1.03
N PHE A 211 13.14 -8.56 -0.25
CA PHE A 211 12.82 -7.66 -1.37
C PHE A 211 11.40 -7.10 -1.25
N THR A 212 10.40 -7.96 -1.01
CA THR A 212 9.01 -7.55 -0.88
C THR A 212 8.80 -6.62 0.33
N ARG A 213 9.48 -6.90 1.45
CA ARG A 213 9.44 -6.06 2.66
C ARG A 213 9.99 -4.67 2.38
N GLU A 214 11.20 -4.59 1.83
CA GLU A 214 11.85 -3.30 1.56
C GLU A 214 11.08 -2.49 0.51
N ALA A 215 10.64 -3.11 -0.57
CA ALA A 215 9.83 -2.44 -1.59
C ALA A 215 8.53 -1.87 -0.99
N TYR A 216 7.86 -2.63 -0.11
CA TYR A 216 6.67 -2.15 0.59
C TYR A 216 6.99 -0.98 1.51
N LEU A 217 8.05 -1.06 2.32
CA LEU A 217 8.42 0.00 3.25
C LEU A 217 8.81 1.28 2.51
N GLN A 218 9.60 1.19 1.43
CA GLN A 218 9.95 2.33 0.59
C GLN A 218 8.71 2.96 -0.07
N GLN A 219 7.81 2.15 -0.60
CA GLN A 219 6.56 2.63 -1.17
C GLN A 219 5.71 3.37 -0.12
N ARG A 220 5.68 2.88 1.13
CA ARG A 220 4.96 3.55 2.22
C ARG A 220 5.56 4.92 2.56
N GLU A 221 6.89 5.02 2.65
CA GLU A 221 7.57 6.31 2.87
C GLU A 221 7.30 7.28 1.71
N TYR A 222 7.39 6.81 0.48
CA TYR A 222 7.06 7.61 -0.70
C TYR A 222 5.62 8.18 -0.63
N LEU A 223 4.64 7.36 -0.29
CA LEU A 223 3.23 7.77 -0.19
C LEU A 223 2.97 8.74 0.98
N ILE A 224 3.59 8.53 2.14
CA ILE A 224 3.43 9.39 3.32
C ILE A 224 3.93 10.81 3.05
N HIS A 225 4.96 10.95 2.21
CA HIS A 225 5.57 12.22 1.86
C HIS A 225 5.11 12.76 0.49
N ASP A 226 3.97 12.30 -0.02
CA ASP A 226 3.39 12.75 -1.30
C ASP A 226 4.39 12.75 -2.46
N GLY A 227 5.22 11.70 -2.54
CA GLY A 227 6.21 11.53 -3.59
C GLY A 227 7.59 12.16 -3.33
N ASN A 228 7.76 12.85 -2.20
CA ASN A 228 9.01 13.53 -1.82
C ASN A 228 9.54 13.00 -0.47
N PRO A 229 9.94 11.73 -0.37
CA PRO A 229 10.49 11.20 0.87
C PRO A 229 11.79 11.95 1.23
N PRO A 230 12.08 12.15 2.54
CA PRO A 230 13.35 12.70 2.98
C PRO A 230 14.52 11.87 2.43
N THR A 231 15.53 12.55 1.93
CA THR A 231 16.78 11.93 1.43
C THR A 231 17.78 11.69 2.55
N ASP A 232 17.31 11.49 3.78
CA ASP A 232 18.17 11.32 4.95
C ASP A 232 19.24 10.25 4.71
N GLY A 233 20.48 10.70 4.59
CA GLY A 233 21.69 9.87 4.54
C GLY A 233 22.24 9.55 3.16
N TYR A 234 21.62 9.96 2.05
CA TYR A 234 22.26 9.82 0.73
C TYR A 234 23.21 10.99 0.43
N ASP A 235 22.86 12.19 0.84
CA ASP A 235 23.70 13.37 0.63
C ASP A 235 24.97 13.31 1.46
N ASP A 236 24.92 12.77 2.69
CA ASP A 236 26.10 12.58 3.56
C ASP A 236 27.13 11.58 2.97
N ILE A 237 26.71 10.65 2.10
CA ILE A 237 27.63 9.68 1.47
C ILE A 237 28.40 10.32 0.30
N PHE A 238 27.82 11.32 -0.34
CA PHE A 238 28.45 12.00 -1.48
C PHE A 238 29.14 13.31 -1.07
N ASP A 239 28.74 13.92 0.04
CA ASP A 239 29.43 15.11 0.60
C ASP A 239 30.71 14.76 1.36
N ASP A 240 30.93 13.50 1.73
CA ASP A 240 32.16 13.02 2.39
C ASP A 240 33.27 12.59 1.40
N GLU A 241 33.11 12.87 0.10
CA GLU A 241 34.25 12.93 -0.81
C GLU A 241 35.07 14.18 -0.46
N GLY A 242 35.71 14.13 0.73
CA GLY A 242 36.79 15.01 1.11
C GLY A 242 37.71 15.14 -0.08
N GLY A 243 37.94 16.38 -0.46
CA GLY A 243 38.68 16.75 -1.64
C GLY A 243 39.92 15.90 -1.81
N PHE A 244 40.03 15.25 -2.93
CA PHE A 244 41.30 14.89 -3.49
C PHE A 244 42.00 16.21 -3.78
N GLU A 245 42.73 16.76 -2.79
CA GLU A 245 43.81 17.68 -3.04
C GLU A 245 44.81 16.94 -3.87
N GLY A 246 44.76 17.11 -5.18
CA GLY A 246 45.76 16.65 -6.10
C GLY A 246 47.09 17.32 -5.76
N GLU A 247 48.01 16.61 -5.10
CA GLU A 247 49.40 16.93 -5.16
C GLU A 247 49.83 16.78 -6.63
N ASP A 248 50.05 17.93 -7.27
CA ASP A 248 50.74 18.06 -8.57
C ASP A 248 52.19 17.62 -8.44
N ASP A 249 52.46 16.32 -8.39
CA ASP A 249 53.78 15.79 -8.65
C ASP A 249 53.98 15.62 -10.17
N VAL A 250 54.44 16.76 -10.76
CA VAL A 250 54.97 16.77 -12.12
C VAL A 250 56.25 15.96 -12.13
N LEU A 251 56.21 14.72 -12.56
CA LEU A 251 57.41 13.94 -12.94
C LEU A 251 57.99 14.51 -14.22
N VAL A 252 59.03 15.35 -14.08
CA VAL A 252 59.90 15.74 -15.19
C VAL A 252 60.81 14.54 -15.47
N ILE A 253 60.66 13.91 -16.62
CA ILE A 253 61.59 12.91 -17.16
C ILE A 253 62.57 13.65 -18.04
N GLU A 254 63.85 13.67 -17.64
CA GLU A 254 65.02 13.99 -18.52
C GLU A 254 65.36 12.80 -19.43
#